data_560712dbc2b560854b12121c7ac9d217
#
_entry.id   560712dbc2b560854b12121c7ac9d217
#
_cell.length_a   1.000
_cell.length_b   1.000
_cell.length_c   1.000
_cell.angle_alpha   90.00
_cell.angle_beta   90.00
_cell.angle_gamma   90.00
#
_symmetry.space_group_name_H-M   'P 1'
#
loop_
_entity.id
_entity.type
_entity.pdbx_description
1 polymer ?
#
loop_
_entity_poly.entity_id
_entity_poly.type
_entity_poly.pdbx_seq_one_letter_code
_entity_poly.pdbx_strand_id
1 'polypeptide(L)'
;MTRIAVPPEAANNYLLFSDVHLGADLVQHARPWTAARLHAAHRIDHDLGTMLDYYREHADPVRPWRLVIAGDFIDLVGMSISLSEGTLLSTPLDADEVEHGLGSAEDRAAFKMRAVAARHDRLFRTLARFVTAGHSLVFVRGNHDVEFYWASAQRAFLDALVERVDAEGFDRADSVARAAFEARVEFRHWFYYVRGLLYVEHGHQYDATCAYHHVLAPRSPRDPRRINYSFSDILLRYVVHPTRELSSEGHENNSIFHYLQLAFSLGVQGCGMLAYRFFSALGRLVGAWRDQLSEHTAQIKAEHEHELQKIAAVFRLSNDNLRAMTQLWATPVTTHLLSIFRTVFLDGLALGIVAGSVMMVLALCGVVPWSWLVPMMLGVVFAMFVYAKSRRVLEPHAALRSGASKLAALMPARYFVMGHTHRAVMEQLTPTATYVNLGNWSADLLDESGPPAPCTHLVIRHGEGGKTAAELCRWQDGHAARVSARDESGNDALSVNDDTNPRAPVVSAPSAAPPIVS
;
A
#
# COMPACT_ATOMS: atom_id res chain seq x y z
N MET A 1 6.92 4.86 -33.14
CA MET A 1 6.00 5.09 -32.02
C MET A 1 4.57 4.95 -32.51
N THR A 2 4.06 3.74 -32.50
CA THR A 2 2.69 3.43 -32.94
C THR A 2 1.74 3.84 -31.81
N ARG A 3 0.84 4.79 -32.09
CA ARG A 3 -0.24 5.14 -31.16
C ARG A 3 -1.14 3.92 -31.00
N ILE A 4 -1.01 3.20 -29.88
CA ILE A 4 -1.99 2.21 -29.47
C ILE A 4 -3.26 3.01 -29.13
N ALA A 5 -4.30 2.83 -29.93
CA ALA A 5 -5.62 3.40 -29.65
C ALA A 5 -6.12 2.78 -28.35
N VAL A 6 -6.13 3.55 -27.27
CA VAL A 6 -6.81 3.18 -26.04
C VAL A 6 -8.29 3.04 -26.37
N PRO A 7 -8.93 1.89 -26.12
CA PRO A 7 -10.37 1.74 -26.30
C PRO A 7 -11.10 2.84 -25.51
N PRO A 8 -12.25 3.32 -25.95
CA PRO A 8 -12.98 4.36 -25.23
C PRO A 8 -13.26 3.87 -23.80
N GLU A 9 -12.61 4.52 -22.82
CA GLU A 9 -12.63 4.15 -21.39
C GLU A 9 -14.04 4.11 -20.78
N ALA A 10 -15.01 4.74 -21.42
CA ALA A 10 -16.42 4.77 -21.02
C ALA A 10 -17.19 3.44 -21.22
N ALA A 11 -16.55 2.41 -21.80
CA ALA A 11 -17.21 1.14 -22.12
C ALA A 11 -16.96 0.01 -21.12
N ASN A 12 -16.08 0.19 -20.12
CA ASN A 12 -15.69 -0.87 -19.19
C ASN A 12 -16.49 -0.81 -17.88
N ASN A 13 -16.74 -1.98 -17.30
CA ASN A 13 -17.02 -2.08 -15.87
C ASN A 13 -15.71 -2.06 -15.09
N TYR A 14 -15.74 -1.58 -13.85
CA TYR A 14 -14.52 -1.46 -13.03
C TYR A 14 -14.62 -2.34 -11.79
N LEU A 15 -13.54 -3.05 -11.50
CA LEU A 15 -13.31 -3.79 -10.28
C LEU A 15 -12.06 -3.22 -9.63
N LEU A 16 -12.15 -2.81 -8.36
CA LEU A 16 -11.04 -2.15 -7.68
C LEU A 16 -10.78 -2.79 -6.32
N PHE A 17 -9.52 -3.00 -6.01
CA PHE A 17 -9.04 -3.34 -4.66
C PHE A 17 -7.64 -2.78 -4.44
N SER A 18 -7.13 -2.85 -3.20
CA SER A 18 -5.79 -2.41 -2.80
C SER A 18 -5.26 -3.24 -1.64
N ASP A 19 -4.03 -2.96 -1.23
CA ASP A 19 -3.43 -3.42 0.03
C ASP A 19 -3.50 -4.95 0.23
N VAL A 20 -2.92 -5.67 -0.73
CA VAL A 20 -2.84 -7.16 -0.70
C VAL A 20 -1.55 -7.63 -0.07
N HIS A 21 -0.46 -6.88 -0.24
CA HIS A 21 0.87 -7.14 0.31
C HIS A 21 1.42 -8.54 0.00
N LEU A 22 1.30 -8.98 -1.26
CA LEU A 22 1.86 -10.26 -1.69
C LEU A 22 3.36 -10.30 -1.45
N GLY A 23 3.83 -11.39 -0.86
CA GLY A 23 5.24 -11.56 -0.52
C GLY A 23 5.64 -11.03 0.85
N ALA A 24 4.71 -10.47 1.64
CA ALA A 24 4.97 -10.08 3.03
C ALA A 24 5.45 -11.27 3.89
N ASP A 25 5.16 -12.50 3.48
CA ASP A 25 5.64 -13.73 4.10
C ASP A 25 7.07 -14.14 3.67
N LEU A 26 7.66 -13.48 2.68
CA LEU A 26 9.01 -13.75 2.19
C LEU A 26 10.05 -13.00 3.04
N VAL A 27 10.13 -13.33 4.33
CA VAL A 27 11.04 -12.74 5.31
C VAL A 27 12.02 -13.80 5.82
N GLN A 28 13.28 -13.71 5.43
CA GLN A 28 14.28 -14.76 5.61
C GLN A 28 14.79 -14.95 7.04
N HIS A 29 14.78 -13.89 7.84
CA HIS A 29 15.28 -13.92 9.22
C HIS A 29 14.19 -14.02 10.28
N ALA A 30 12.93 -14.14 9.86
CA ALA A 30 11.82 -14.38 10.75
C ALA A 30 11.85 -15.82 11.30
N ARG A 31 11.18 -16.06 12.44
CA ARG A 31 10.87 -17.43 12.85
C ARG A 31 10.17 -18.14 11.70
N PRO A 32 10.39 -19.47 11.54
CA PRO A 32 9.55 -20.24 10.62
C PRO A 32 8.09 -19.90 10.88
N TRP A 33 7.38 -19.59 9.83
CA TRP A 33 5.98 -19.25 9.93
C TRP A 33 5.21 -20.40 10.55
N THR A 34 4.30 -20.10 11.46
CA THR A 34 3.40 -21.13 11.99
C THR A 34 2.52 -21.67 10.85
N ALA A 35 2.00 -22.89 11.03
CA ALA A 35 1.06 -23.46 10.06
C ALA A 35 -0.17 -22.54 9.85
N ALA A 36 -0.63 -21.84 10.90
CA ALA A 36 -1.74 -20.90 10.84
C ALA A 36 -1.41 -19.69 9.94
N ARG A 37 -0.22 -19.12 10.07
CA ARG A 37 0.23 -17.99 9.22
C ARG A 37 0.41 -18.37 7.77
N LEU A 38 1.02 -19.53 7.51
CA LEU A 38 1.11 -20.07 6.15
C LEU A 38 -0.27 -20.29 5.55
N HIS A 39 -1.21 -20.79 6.36
CA HIS A 39 -2.60 -20.95 5.94
C HIS A 39 -3.27 -19.61 5.62
N ALA A 40 -3.07 -18.57 6.45
CA ALA A 40 -3.59 -17.23 6.19
C ALA A 40 -3.05 -16.64 4.87
N ALA A 41 -1.73 -16.76 4.62
CA ALA A 41 -1.14 -16.32 3.36
C ALA A 41 -1.68 -17.07 2.14
N HIS A 42 -1.93 -18.38 2.27
CA HIS A 42 -2.56 -19.18 1.22
C HIS A 42 -4.04 -18.83 0.99
N ARG A 43 -4.76 -18.40 2.04
CA ARG A 43 -6.15 -17.95 1.91
C ARG A 43 -6.27 -16.73 1.02
N ILE A 44 -5.32 -15.77 1.10
CA ILE A 44 -5.32 -14.60 0.22
C ILE A 44 -5.33 -15.03 -1.25
N ASP A 45 -4.44 -15.95 -1.65
CA ASP A 45 -4.40 -16.48 -3.02
C ASP A 45 -5.71 -17.15 -3.43
N HIS A 46 -6.34 -17.88 -2.50
CA HIS A 46 -7.60 -18.55 -2.75
C HIS A 46 -8.74 -17.53 -2.88
N ASP A 47 -8.90 -16.66 -1.90
CA ASP A 47 -10.03 -15.74 -1.83
C ASP A 47 -9.98 -14.69 -2.95
N LEU A 48 -8.81 -14.09 -3.20
CA LEU A 48 -8.62 -13.16 -4.30
C LEU A 48 -8.74 -13.85 -5.66
N GLY A 49 -8.19 -15.07 -5.78
CA GLY A 49 -8.31 -15.87 -7.01
C GLY A 49 -9.75 -16.24 -7.32
N THR A 50 -10.53 -16.70 -6.33
CA THR A 50 -11.95 -17.05 -6.51
C THR A 50 -12.81 -15.83 -6.80
N MET A 51 -12.51 -14.67 -6.21
CA MET A 51 -13.18 -13.42 -6.54
C MET A 51 -12.94 -13.03 -8.01
N LEU A 52 -11.71 -13.07 -8.48
CA LEU A 52 -11.38 -12.74 -9.86
C LEU A 52 -12.02 -13.70 -10.85
N ASP A 53 -12.02 -15.01 -10.56
CA ASP A 53 -12.69 -16.01 -11.38
C ASP A 53 -14.21 -15.78 -11.41
N TYR A 54 -14.84 -15.45 -10.26
CA TYR A 54 -16.26 -15.10 -10.21
C TYR A 54 -16.59 -13.91 -11.13
N TYR A 55 -15.86 -12.79 -11.03
CA TYR A 55 -16.13 -11.64 -11.90
C TYR A 55 -15.82 -11.91 -13.37
N ARG A 56 -14.82 -12.73 -13.68
CA ARG A 56 -14.52 -13.18 -15.04
C ARG A 56 -15.67 -14.01 -15.64
N GLU A 57 -16.22 -14.94 -14.86
CA GLU A 57 -17.29 -15.84 -15.29
C GLU A 57 -18.65 -15.14 -15.43
N HIS A 58 -18.86 -14.10 -14.62
CA HIS A 58 -20.08 -13.28 -14.65
C HIS A 58 -19.88 -11.92 -15.35
N ALA A 59 -18.91 -11.86 -16.27
CA ALA A 59 -18.64 -10.64 -17.02
C ALA A 59 -19.74 -10.34 -18.04
N ASP A 60 -20.06 -9.06 -18.20
CA ASP A 60 -20.88 -8.60 -19.31
C ASP A 60 -20.12 -8.79 -20.65
N PRO A 61 -20.68 -9.52 -21.63
CA PRO A 61 -20.01 -9.75 -22.91
C PRO A 61 -19.65 -8.48 -23.68
N VAL A 62 -20.38 -7.40 -23.46
CA VAL A 62 -20.20 -6.12 -24.16
C VAL A 62 -19.27 -5.19 -23.39
N ARG A 63 -19.18 -5.36 -22.07
CA ARG A 63 -18.43 -4.48 -21.15
C ARG A 63 -17.41 -5.27 -20.33
N PRO A 64 -16.20 -5.46 -20.85
CA PRO A 64 -15.17 -6.17 -20.13
C PRO A 64 -14.82 -5.44 -18.84
N TRP A 65 -14.31 -6.18 -17.86
CA TRP A 65 -13.79 -5.61 -16.62
C TRP A 65 -12.48 -4.90 -16.87
N ARG A 66 -12.34 -3.72 -16.25
CA ARG A 66 -11.06 -3.10 -15.98
C ARG A 66 -10.76 -3.24 -14.49
N LEU A 67 -9.82 -4.12 -14.17
CA LEU A 67 -9.34 -4.30 -12.81
C LEU A 67 -8.31 -3.22 -12.51
N VAL A 68 -8.58 -2.40 -11.49
CA VAL A 68 -7.65 -1.36 -11.02
C VAL A 68 -7.18 -1.73 -9.62
N ILE A 69 -5.89 -1.98 -9.49
CA ILE A 69 -5.23 -2.27 -8.22
C ILE A 69 -4.65 -0.96 -7.72
N ALA A 70 -5.21 -0.44 -6.62
CA ALA A 70 -4.92 0.90 -6.12
C ALA A 70 -3.74 0.93 -5.15
N GLY A 71 -2.62 0.29 -5.51
CA GLY A 71 -1.36 0.25 -4.77
C GLY A 71 -1.26 -0.88 -3.76
N ASP A 72 -0.05 -1.10 -3.29
CA ASP A 72 0.33 -2.08 -2.27
C ASP A 72 -0.15 -3.50 -2.59
N PHE A 73 -0.05 -3.84 -3.89
CA PHE A 73 -0.34 -5.20 -4.32
C PHE A 73 0.77 -6.16 -3.93
N ILE A 74 2.02 -5.70 -4.01
CA ILE A 74 3.21 -6.49 -3.69
C ILE A 74 4.04 -5.76 -2.64
N ASP A 75 4.42 -6.46 -1.59
CA ASP A 75 5.28 -5.91 -0.53
C ASP A 75 6.77 -6.02 -0.89
N LEU A 76 7.21 -5.28 -1.93
CA LEU A 76 8.62 -5.29 -2.36
C LEU A 76 9.55 -4.65 -1.32
N VAL A 77 9.07 -3.66 -0.57
CA VAL A 77 9.85 -2.98 0.48
C VAL A 77 10.01 -3.88 1.70
N GLY A 78 8.95 -4.59 2.06
CA GLY A 78 8.89 -5.46 3.22
C GLY A 78 9.63 -6.79 3.08
N MET A 79 10.00 -7.19 1.88
CA MET A 79 10.71 -8.45 1.67
C MET A 79 12.17 -8.41 2.14
N SER A 80 12.59 -9.47 2.86
CA SER A 80 14.00 -9.71 3.18
C SER A 80 14.48 -11.04 2.60
N ILE A 81 14.48 -11.14 1.27
CA ILE A 81 14.95 -12.33 0.55
C ILE A 81 16.47 -12.28 0.40
N SER A 82 17.15 -13.41 0.62
CA SER A 82 18.54 -13.61 0.20
C SER A 82 18.58 -14.36 -1.12
N LEU A 83 19.69 -14.16 -1.82
CA LEU A 83 19.96 -14.90 -3.05
C LEU A 83 20.45 -16.30 -2.76
N SER A 84 20.09 -17.25 -3.62
CA SER A 84 20.78 -18.52 -3.73
C SER A 84 22.17 -18.33 -4.32
N GLU A 85 23.12 -19.18 -3.94
CA GLU A 85 24.47 -19.18 -4.50
C GLU A 85 24.41 -19.26 -6.04
N GLY A 86 25.23 -18.44 -6.70
CA GLY A 86 25.33 -18.43 -8.18
C GLY A 86 24.37 -17.48 -8.90
N THR A 87 23.50 -16.75 -8.19
CA THR A 87 22.64 -15.75 -8.85
C THR A 87 23.48 -14.56 -9.34
N LEU A 88 23.38 -14.27 -10.64
CA LEU A 88 24.09 -13.13 -11.24
C LEU A 88 23.34 -11.83 -10.92
N LEU A 89 24.04 -10.92 -10.28
CA LEU A 89 23.60 -9.55 -10.02
C LEU A 89 24.50 -8.55 -10.74
N SER A 90 23.96 -7.36 -11.02
CA SER A 90 24.73 -6.26 -11.63
C SER A 90 25.88 -5.77 -10.75
N THR A 91 25.74 -5.91 -9.42
CA THR A 91 26.74 -5.58 -8.41
C THR A 91 26.70 -6.62 -7.29
N PRO A 92 27.83 -6.89 -6.59
CA PRO A 92 27.83 -7.72 -5.41
C PRO A 92 26.84 -7.20 -4.34
N LEU A 93 26.40 -8.10 -3.45
CA LEU A 93 25.64 -7.69 -2.26
C LEU A 93 26.50 -6.81 -1.36
N ASP A 94 25.94 -5.73 -0.88
CA ASP A 94 26.57 -4.94 0.17
C ASP A 94 26.24 -5.49 1.58
N ALA A 95 26.88 -4.93 2.63
CA ALA A 95 26.68 -5.38 3.99
C ALA A 95 25.22 -5.20 4.46
N ASP A 96 24.53 -4.19 3.96
CA ASP A 96 23.12 -3.95 4.26
C ASP A 96 22.21 -5.04 3.67
N GLU A 97 22.47 -5.42 2.43
CA GLU A 97 21.73 -6.47 1.73
C GLU A 97 21.98 -7.86 2.33
N VAL A 98 23.20 -8.09 2.84
CA VAL A 98 23.53 -9.35 3.55
C VAL A 98 22.79 -9.44 4.87
N GLU A 99 22.68 -8.33 5.62
CA GLU A 99 22.04 -8.31 6.95
C GLU A 99 20.51 -8.23 6.86
N HIS A 100 19.98 -7.42 5.94
CA HIS A 100 18.55 -7.07 5.89
C HIS A 100 17.81 -7.59 4.64
N GLY A 101 18.48 -8.40 3.79
CA GLY A 101 17.95 -8.88 2.53
C GLY A 101 18.11 -7.88 1.39
N LEU A 102 17.68 -8.29 0.19
CA LEU A 102 17.88 -7.52 -1.06
C LEU A 102 17.37 -6.08 -0.94
N GLY A 103 18.15 -5.16 -1.48
CA GLY A 103 17.78 -3.75 -1.59
C GLY A 103 16.76 -3.46 -2.70
N SER A 104 16.65 -2.18 -3.05
CA SER A 104 15.66 -1.65 -4.01
C SER A 104 16.25 -1.32 -5.38
N ALA A 105 17.44 -1.84 -5.71
CA ALA A 105 18.02 -1.65 -7.03
C ALA A 105 17.22 -2.40 -8.10
N GLU A 106 17.33 -1.95 -9.35
CA GLU A 106 16.49 -2.42 -10.46
C GLU A 106 16.49 -3.94 -10.63
N ASP A 107 17.67 -4.57 -10.62
CA ASP A 107 17.82 -6.03 -10.76
C ASP A 107 17.31 -6.78 -9.52
N ARG A 108 17.45 -6.17 -8.31
CA ARG A 108 16.92 -6.69 -7.05
C ARG A 108 15.40 -6.68 -7.06
N ALA A 109 14.80 -5.57 -7.51
CA ALA A 109 13.35 -5.44 -7.63
C ALA A 109 12.77 -6.49 -8.60
N ALA A 110 13.42 -6.70 -9.75
CA ALA A 110 13.03 -7.74 -10.69
C ALA A 110 13.17 -9.16 -10.11
N PHE A 111 14.20 -9.41 -9.29
CA PHE A 111 14.38 -10.69 -8.62
C PHE A 111 13.27 -10.93 -7.57
N LYS A 112 13.01 -9.94 -6.71
CA LYS A 112 11.93 -9.98 -5.73
C LYS A 112 10.58 -10.24 -6.40
N MET A 113 10.31 -9.54 -7.51
CA MET A 113 9.08 -9.73 -8.28
C MET A 113 8.90 -11.17 -8.77
N ARG A 114 9.98 -11.79 -9.30
CA ARG A 114 9.93 -13.20 -9.72
C ARG A 114 9.70 -14.16 -8.53
N ALA A 115 10.30 -13.87 -7.38
CA ALA A 115 10.09 -14.67 -6.16
C ALA A 115 8.63 -14.62 -5.70
N VAL A 116 7.99 -13.44 -5.73
CA VAL A 116 6.56 -13.30 -5.43
C VAL A 116 5.70 -14.07 -6.43
N ALA A 117 5.97 -13.94 -7.72
CA ALA A 117 5.21 -14.67 -8.74
C ALA A 117 5.33 -16.20 -8.59
N ALA A 118 6.50 -16.69 -8.17
CA ALA A 118 6.70 -18.11 -7.87
C ALA A 118 5.94 -18.54 -6.60
N ARG A 119 5.94 -17.69 -5.57
CA ARG A 119 5.25 -17.94 -4.29
C ARG A 119 3.73 -17.95 -4.45
N HIS A 120 3.19 -17.04 -5.24
CA HIS A 120 1.76 -16.85 -5.49
C HIS A 120 1.32 -17.35 -6.88
N ASP A 121 1.90 -18.44 -7.34
CA ASP A 121 1.72 -19.00 -8.70
C ASP A 121 0.26 -19.14 -9.11
N ARG A 122 -0.60 -19.61 -8.20
CA ARG A 122 -2.03 -19.77 -8.44
C ARG A 122 -2.72 -18.45 -8.77
N LEU A 123 -2.45 -17.41 -7.99
CA LEU A 123 -3.03 -16.07 -8.21
C LEU A 123 -2.55 -15.47 -9.53
N PHE A 124 -1.26 -15.61 -9.85
CA PHE A 124 -0.73 -15.15 -11.13
C PHE A 124 -1.33 -15.87 -12.34
N ARG A 125 -1.64 -17.18 -12.22
CA ARG A 125 -2.42 -17.92 -13.23
C ARG A 125 -3.83 -17.35 -13.38
N THR A 126 -4.50 -17.02 -12.28
CA THR A 126 -5.83 -16.40 -12.33
C THR A 126 -5.80 -15.02 -12.97
N LEU A 127 -4.81 -14.18 -12.66
CA LEU A 127 -4.62 -12.90 -13.33
C LEU A 127 -4.35 -13.06 -14.83
N ALA A 128 -3.52 -14.05 -15.22
CA ALA A 128 -3.26 -14.35 -16.63
C ALA A 128 -4.56 -14.75 -17.35
N ARG A 129 -5.37 -15.63 -16.77
CA ARG A 129 -6.69 -16.01 -17.31
C ARG A 129 -7.64 -14.83 -17.41
N PHE A 130 -7.65 -13.95 -16.42
CA PHE A 130 -8.47 -12.73 -16.42
C PHE A 130 -8.12 -11.83 -17.63
N VAL A 131 -6.84 -11.59 -17.88
CA VAL A 131 -6.38 -10.79 -19.02
C VAL A 131 -6.67 -11.51 -20.36
N THR A 132 -6.44 -12.82 -20.44
CA THR A 132 -6.69 -13.62 -21.64
C THR A 132 -8.19 -13.65 -22.02
N ALA A 133 -9.09 -13.60 -21.01
CA ALA A 133 -10.52 -13.51 -21.23
C ALA A 133 -11.00 -12.16 -21.81
N GLY A 134 -10.09 -11.23 -22.09
CA GLY A 134 -10.40 -9.94 -22.70
C GLY A 134 -10.47 -8.76 -21.73
N HIS A 135 -10.24 -8.99 -20.45
CA HIS A 135 -10.22 -7.96 -19.41
C HIS A 135 -8.87 -7.24 -19.36
N SER A 136 -8.78 -6.12 -18.65
CA SER A 136 -7.55 -5.35 -18.50
C SER A 136 -7.17 -5.12 -17.04
N LEU A 137 -5.87 -4.94 -16.79
CA LEU A 137 -5.29 -4.65 -15.49
C LEU A 137 -4.68 -3.25 -15.49
N VAL A 138 -4.88 -2.50 -14.42
CA VAL A 138 -4.20 -1.24 -14.15
C VAL A 138 -3.60 -1.31 -12.76
N PHE A 139 -2.27 -1.15 -12.67
CA PHE A 139 -1.56 -1.02 -11.41
C PHE A 139 -1.31 0.45 -11.13
N VAL A 140 -1.85 0.96 -10.04
CA VAL A 140 -1.47 2.23 -9.46
C VAL A 140 -0.46 1.93 -8.36
N ARG A 141 0.69 2.57 -8.39
CA ARG A 141 1.78 2.30 -7.46
C ARG A 141 1.46 2.83 -6.06
N GLY A 142 1.70 2.01 -5.04
CA GLY A 142 1.67 2.38 -3.63
C GLY A 142 3.05 2.67 -3.05
N ASN A 143 3.17 2.64 -1.72
CA ASN A 143 4.45 2.79 -1.03
C ASN A 143 5.19 1.44 -0.88
N HIS A 144 4.50 0.32 -0.65
CA HIS A 144 5.14 -0.99 -0.54
C HIS A 144 5.60 -1.56 -1.88
N ASP A 145 5.01 -1.13 -2.98
CA ASP A 145 5.39 -1.52 -4.33
C ASP A 145 6.02 -0.37 -5.15
N VAL A 146 6.64 0.60 -4.45
CA VAL A 146 7.34 1.74 -5.06
C VAL A 146 8.39 1.31 -6.10
N GLU A 147 8.96 0.12 -5.95
CA GLU A 147 9.96 -0.45 -6.86
C GLU A 147 9.39 -0.78 -8.25
N PHE A 148 8.06 -0.75 -8.46
CA PHE A 148 7.48 -0.69 -9.82
C PHE A 148 7.81 0.60 -10.58
N TYR A 149 8.54 1.51 -9.98
CA TYR A 149 9.23 2.56 -10.72
C TYR A 149 10.20 1.98 -11.78
N TRP A 150 10.85 0.86 -11.49
CA TRP A 150 11.79 0.21 -12.38
C TRP A 150 11.09 -0.55 -13.49
N ALA A 151 11.49 -0.27 -14.75
CA ALA A 151 10.96 -0.97 -15.92
C ALA A 151 11.22 -2.49 -15.86
N SER A 152 12.32 -2.92 -15.25
CA SER A 152 12.64 -4.33 -15.08
C SER A 152 11.72 -5.06 -14.10
N ALA A 153 11.24 -4.39 -13.04
CA ALA A 153 10.23 -4.95 -12.14
C ALA A 153 8.88 -5.11 -12.86
N GLN A 154 8.45 -4.09 -13.61
CA GLN A 154 7.26 -4.18 -14.47
C GLN A 154 7.39 -5.28 -15.51
N ARG A 155 8.57 -5.41 -16.14
CA ARG A 155 8.85 -6.46 -17.11
C ARG A 155 8.79 -7.86 -16.47
N ALA A 156 9.39 -8.04 -15.29
CA ALA A 156 9.34 -9.31 -14.56
C ALA A 156 7.89 -9.70 -14.18
N PHE A 157 7.05 -8.74 -13.85
CA PHE A 157 5.62 -8.96 -13.61
C PHE A 157 4.90 -9.43 -14.89
N LEU A 158 5.11 -8.73 -16.01
CA LEU A 158 4.51 -9.10 -17.30
C LEU A 158 4.98 -10.47 -17.78
N ASP A 159 6.26 -10.76 -17.67
CA ASP A 159 6.83 -12.07 -18.00
C ASP A 159 6.21 -13.18 -17.16
N ALA A 160 6.04 -12.93 -15.85
CA ALA A 160 5.42 -13.88 -14.95
C ALA A 160 3.95 -14.17 -15.31
N LEU A 161 3.19 -13.18 -15.80
CA LEU A 161 1.83 -13.40 -16.31
C LEU A 161 1.86 -14.19 -17.63
N VAL A 162 2.70 -13.80 -18.60
CA VAL A 162 2.79 -14.45 -19.91
C VAL A 162 3.22 -15.92 -19.77
N GLU A 163 4.16 -16.22 -18.87
CA GLU A 163 4.59 -17.59 -18.57
C GLU A 163 3.46 -18.47 -18.04
N ARG A 164 2.42 -17.86 -17.47
CA ARG A 164 1.28 -18.54 -16.86
C ARG A 164 0.01 -18.52 -17.69
N VAL A 165 0.07 -17.99 -18.90
CA VAL A 165 -1.06 -18.12 -19.85
C VAL A 165 -1.18 -19.59 -20.24
N ASP A 166 -2.34 -20.18 -19.96
CA ASP A 166 -2.73 -21.57 -20.25
C ASP A 166 -3.83 -21.67 -21.32
N ALA A 167 -4.14 -20.54 -22.01
CA ALA A 167 -5.16 -20.51 -23.03
C ALA A 167 -4.75 -21.29 -24.27
N GLU A 168 -5.66 -22.13 -24.75
CA GLU A 168 -5.46 -22.89 -25.98
C GLU A 168 -5.23 -21.95 -27.16
N GLY A 169 -4.17 -22.18 -27.93
CA GLY A 169 -3.78 -21.35 -29.07
C GLY A 169 -2.96 -20.10 -28.72
N PHE A 170 -2.64 -19.83 -27.46
CA PHE A 170 -1.70 -18.76 -27.11
C PHE A 170 -0.26 -19.22 -27.26
N ASP A 171 0.41 -18.77 -28.32
CA ASP A 171 1.85 -19.00 -28.49
C ASP A 171 2.65 -17.90 -27.78
N ARG A 172 3.39 -18.28 -26.74
CA ARG A 172 4.27 -17.38 -25.96
C ARG A 172 5.43 -16.83 -26.80
N ALA A 173 5.82 -17.53 -27.86
CA ALA A 173 6.87 -17.10 -28.78
C ALA A 173 6.35 -16.11 -29.84
N ASP A 174 5.04 -16.06 -30.07
CA ASP A 174 4.43 -15.07 -30.97
C ASP A 174 4.47 -13.67 -30.34
N SER A 175 5.32 -12.82 -30.91
CA SER A 175 5.50 -11.44 -30.46
C SER A 175 4.21 -10.59 -30.58
N VAL A 176 3.32 -10.90 -31.52
CA VAL A 176 2.06 -10.17 -31.73
C VAL A 176 1.05 -10.54 -30.65
N ALA A 177 0.86 -11.83 -30.39
CA ALA A 177 0.00 -12.33 -29.32
C ALA A 177 0.47 -11.82 -27.95
N ARG A 178 1.76 -11.87 -27.70
CA ARG A 178 2.38 -11.35 -26.50
C ARG A 178 2.16 -9.84 -26.33
N ALA A 179 2.42 -9.04 -27.38
CA ALA A 179 2.21 -7.59 -27.34
C ALA A 179 0.73 -7.23 -27.11
N ALA A 180 -0.21 -7.96 -27.71
CA ALA A 180 -1.63 -7.77 -27.51
C ALA A 180 -2.08 -8.09 -26.07
N PHE A 181 -1.48 -9.11 -25.44
CA PHE A 181 -1.70 -9.43 -24.03
C PHE A 181 -1.14 -8.32 -23.13
N GLU A 182 0.13 -7.94 -23.33
CA GLU A 182 0.82 -6.93 -22.54
C GLU A 182 0.15 -5.55 -22.64
N ALA A 183 -0.42 -5.19 -23.77
CA ALA A 183 -1.16 -3.93 -23.96
C ALA A 183 -2.41 -3.80 -23.07
N ARG A 184 -2.88 -4.90 -22.46
CA ARG A 184 -3.99 -4.90 -21.51
C ARG A 184 -3.56 -4.71 -20.06
N VAL A 185 -2.24 -4.62 -19.79
CA VAL A 185 -1.66 -4.43 -18.46
C VAL A 185 -0.97 -3.08 -18.43
N GLU A 186 -1.42 -2.18 -17.58
CA GLU A 186 -0.92 -0.82 -17.47
C GLU A 186 -0.32 -0.57 -16.08
N PHE A 187 0.81 0.18 -16.01
CA PHE A 187 1.41 0.66 -14.77
C PHE A 187 1.27 2.17 -14.67
N ARG A 188 0.74 2.65 -13.57
CA ARG A 188 0.55 4.08 -13.27
C ARG A 188 1.39 4.46 -12.06
N HIS A 189 2.28 5.42 -12.24
CA HIS A 189 3.23 5.83 -11.20
C HIS A 189 2.63 6.74 -10.13
N TRP A 190 1.41 7.25 -10.34
CA TRP A 190 0.71 8.11 -9.39
C TRP A 190 -0.77 7.77 -9.32
N PHE A 191 -1.54 8.11 -10.36
CA PHE A 191 -2.98 7.91 -10.36
C PHE A 191 -3.49 7.33 -11.69
N TYR A 192 -4.67 6.74 -11.62
CA TYR A 192 -5.50 6.39 -12.77
C TYR A 192 -6.73 7.29 -12.78
N TYR A 193 -7.12 7.78 -13.96
CA TYR A 193 -8.18 8.75 -14.07
C TYR A 193 -9.07 8.50 -15.29
N VAL A 194 -10.39 8.49 -15.04
CA VAL A 194 -11.46 8.47 -16.05
C VAL A 194 -12.33 9.70 -15.84
N ARG A 195 -12.26 10.63 -16.77
CA ARG A 195 -12.92 11.94 -16.65
C ARG A 195 -14.41 11.80 -16.38
N GLY A 196 -14.91 12.47 -15.35
CA GLY A 196 -16.31 12.47 -14.94
C GLY A 196 -16.74 11.24 -14.14
N LEU A 197 -15.90 10.20 -14.05
CA LEU A 197 -16.25 8.96 -13.38
C LEU A 197 -15.33 8.65 -12.19
N LEU A 198 -14.03 8.47 -12.43
CA LEU A 198 -13.15 7.77 -11.50
C LEU A 198 -11.79 8.45 -11.40
N TYR A 199 -11.34 8.71 -10.18
CA TYR A 199 -9.98 9.06 -9.82
C TYR A 199 -9.48 8.02 -8.81
N VAL A 200 -8.35 7.39 -9.08
CA VAL A 200 -7.76 6.36 -8.22
C VAL A 200 -6.31 6.68 -7.95
N GLU A 201 -5.92 6.77 -6.70
CA GLU A 201 -4.52 6.76 -6.26
C GLU A 201 -4.39 5.95 -4.97
N HIS A 202 -3.18 5.54 -4.60
CA HIS A 202 -3.02 4.76 -3.37
C HIS A 202 -3.31 5.59 -2.11
N GLY A 203 -2.81 6.82 -2.04
CA GLY A 203 -3.08 7.73 -0.91
C GLY A 203 -1.88 7.98 0.01
N HIS A 204 -0.81 7.19 -0.05
CA HIS A 204 0.38 7.32 0.81
C HIS A 204 1.02 8.72 0.80
N GLN A 205 0.84 9.50 -0.27
CA GLN A 205 1.38 10.87 -0.36
C GLN A 205 0.68 11.87 0.57
N TYR A 206 -0.48 11.53 1.16
CA TYR A 206 -1.14 12.34 2.19
C TYR A 206 -0.70 11.97 3.62
N ASP A 207 0.09 10.91 3.77
CA ASP A 207 0.70 10.48 5.03
C ASP A 207 2.18 10.90 5.07
N ALA A 208 2.54 11.80 5.98
CA ALA A 208 3.89 12.33 6.09
C ALA A 208 4.95 11.26 6.37
N THR A 209 4.58 10.12 6.96
CA THR A 209 5.50 9.01 7.27
C THR A 209 5.78 8.15 6.05
N CYS A 210 4.82 8.02 5.14
CA CYS A 210 4.90 7.20 3.93
C CYS A 210 5.15 8.02 2.65
N ALA A 211 5.05 9.36 2.72
CA ALA A 211 5.25 10.24 1.58
C ALA A 211 6.70 10.24 1.08
N TYR A 212 6.85 10.29 -0.25
CA TYR A 212 8.13 10.43 -0.94
C TYR A 212 8.35 11.87 -1.38
N HIS A 213 9.60 12.37 -1.33
CA HIS A 213 9.96 13.70 -1.80
C HIS A 213 9.66 13.91 -3.30
N HIS A 214 9.96 12.90 -4.09
CA HIS A 214 9.81 12.91 -5.55
C HIS A 214 9.14 11.60 -6.00
N VAL A 215 7.84 11.48 -5.75
CA VAL A 215 7.11 10.23 -5.98
C VAL A 215 7.22 9.70 -7.42
N LEU A 216 7.32 10.57 -8.42
CA LEU A 216 7.46 10.16 -9.83
C LEU A 216 8.90 9.81 -10.23
N ALA A 217 9.88 10.19 -9.43
CA ALA A 217 11.29 9.84 -9.56
C ALA A 217 11.86 9.47 -8.18
N PRO A 218 11.42 8.37 -7.54
CA PRO A 218 11.72 8.06 -6.15
C PRO A 218 13.14 7.50 -5.97
N ARG A 219 14.11 8.00 -6.74
CA ARG A 219 15.49 7.53 -6.68
C ARG A 219 16.25 8.18 -5.52
N SER A 220 17.19 7.43 -4.95
CA SER A 220 18.07 7.95 -3.91
C SER A 220 19.09 8.94 -4.51
N PRO A 221 19.22 10.15 -3.95
CA PRO A 221 20.25 11.09 -4.38
C PRO A 221 21.66 10.57 -4.16
N ARG A 222 21.86 9.67 -3.21
CA ARG A 222 23.15 9.07 -2.90
C ARG A 222 23.54 7.95 -3.85
N ASP A 223 22.59 7.10 -4.23
CA ASP A 223 22.77 6.03 -5.20
C ASP A 223 21.52 5.95 -6.11
N PRO A 224 21.56 6.61 -7.28
CA PRO A 224 20.43 6.67 -8.21
C PRO A 224 19.94 5.31 -8.73
N ARG A 225 20.67 4.21 -8.47
CA ARG A 225 20.26 2.85 -8.79
C ARG A 225 19.29 2.27 -7.77
N ARG A 226 19.03 2.98 -6.66
CA ARG A 226 18.14 2.56 -5.55
C ARG A 226 17.00 3.53 -5.37
N ILE A 227 15.93 3.03 -4.78
CA ILE A 227 14.81 3.86 -4.31
C ILE A 227 15.23 4.61 -3.05
N ASN A 228 14.78 5.86 -2.93
CA ASN A 228 14.89 6.65 -1.72
C ASN A 228 13.74 6.30 -0.78
N TYR A 229 14.02 5.53 0.24
CA TYR A 229 13.02 5.06 1.19
C TYR A 229 12.37 6.19 1.98
N SER A 230 11.06 6.06 2.24
CA SER A 230 10.30 6.93 3.14
C SER A 230 10.70 6.69 4.61
N PHE A 231 10.15 7.47 5.52
CA PHE A 231 10.35 7.26 6.96
C PHE A 231 9.83 5.87 7.38
N SER A 232 8.63 5.50 6.94
CA SER A 232 8.00 4.21 7.26
C SER A 232 8.81 3.04 6.71
N ASP A 233 9.28 3.10 5.45
CA ASP A 233 10.10 2.06 4.83
C ASP A 233 11.39 1.77 5.63
N ILE A 234 12.04 2.84 6.13
CA ILE A 234 13.26 2.69 6.95
C ILE A 234 12.93 2.00 8.27
N LEU A 235 11.84 2.38 8.94
CA LEU A 235 11.42 1.69 10.17
C LEU A 235 11.03 0.24 9.90
N LEU A 236 10.29 -0.02 8.84
CA LEU A 236 9.89 -1.36 8.44
C LEU A 236 11.11 -2.25 8.24
N ARG A 237 12.06 -1.82 7.43
CA ARG A 237 13.24 -2.61 7.06
C ARG A 237 14.20 -2.85 8.23
N TYR A 238 14.46 -1.82 9.06
CA TYR A 238 15.55 -1.86 10.06
C TYR A 238 15.08 -2.10 11.49
N VAL A 239 13.80 -1.92 11.79
CA VAL A 239 13.25 -2.11 13.14
C VAL A 239 12.23 -3.23 13.15
N VAL A 240 11.20 -3.15 12.30
CA VAL A 240 10.04 -4.04 12.37
C VAL A 240 10.40 -5.44 11.89
N HIS A 241 10.88 -5.60 10.66
CA HIS A 241 11.21 -6.91 10.08
C HIS A 241 12.23 -7.70 10.90
N PRO A 242 13.33 -7.10 11.38
CA PRO A 242 14.26 -7.84 12.22
C PRO A 242 13.68 -8.15 13.61
N THR A 243 12.62 -7.46 14.07
CA THR A 243 12.00 -7.64 15.38
C THR A 243 10.75 -8.52 15.24
N ARG A 244 10.91 -9.80 15.55
CA ARG A 244 9.92 -10.87 15.32
C ARG A 244 8.57 -10.67 15.98
N GLU A 245 8.51 -9.82 16.99
CA GLU A 245 7.36 -9.51 17.83
C GLU A 245 6.57 -8.28 17.34
N LEU A 246 7.06 -7.59 16.30
CA LEU A 246 6.38 -6.44 15.72
C LEU A 246 5.61 -6.85 14.46
N SER A 247 4.37 -6.35 14.34
CA SER A 247 3.60 -6.45 13.09
C SER A 247 4.18 -5.52 12.03
N SER A 248 4.20 -5.98 10.80
CA SER A 248 4.52 -5.13 9.64
C SER A 248 3.36 -4.20 9.28
N GLU A 249 2.12 -4.54 9.66
CA GLU A 249 0.95 -3.72 9.40
C GLU A 249 0.72 -2.68 10.50
N GLY A 250 0.48 -1.42 10.11
CA GLY A 250 0.18 -0.33 11.03
C GLY A 250 1.30 0.05 11.99
N HIS A 251 2.55 -0.40 11.74
CA HIS A 251 3.70 -0.10 12.61
C HIS A 251 3.97 1.40 12.73
N GLU A 252 3.66 2.19 11.70
CA GLU A 252 3.79 3.64 11.67
C GLU A 252 2.80 4.34 12.62
N ASN A 253 1.70 3.67 12.95
CA ASN A 253 0.68 4.18 13.87
C ASN A 253 0.91 3.74 15.32
N ASN A 254 1.88 2.85 15.57
CA ASN A 254 2.20 2.39 16.90
C ASN A 254 2.82 3.51 17.74
N SER A 255 2.27 3.73 18.94
CA SER A 255 2.81 4.71 19.87
C SER A 255 4.19 4.30 20.41
N ILE A 256 5.02 5.27 20.81
CA ILE A 256 6.29 5.00 21.50
C ILE A 256 6.08 4.11 22.74
N PHE A 257 4.91 4.18 23.39
CA PHE A 257 4.58 3.34 24.54
C PHE A 257 4.44 1.87 24.17
N HIS A 258 3.92 1.57 22.97
CA HIS A 258 3.88 0.20 22.48
C HIS A 258 5.30 -0.38 22.32
N TYR A 259 6.21 0.37 21.70
CA TYR A 259 7.62 -0.06 21.57
C TYR A 259 8.33 -0.19 22.92
N LEU A 260 8.05 0.70 23.88
CA LEU A 260 8.59 0.59 25.25
C LEU A 260 8.04 -0.63 25.98
N GLN A 261 6.73 -0.87 25.90
CA GLN A 261 6.11 -2.05 26.51
C GLN A 261 6.69 -3.34 25.93
N LEU A 262 6.85 -3.40 24.61
CA LEU A 262 7.51 -4.51 23.94
C LEU A 262 8.96 -4.67 24.42
N ALA A 263 9.74 -3.57 24.44
CA ALA A 263 11.12 -3.61 24.91
C ALA A 263 11.22 -4.20 26.32
N PHE A 264 10.36 -3.79 27.25
CA PHE A 264 10.32 -4.35 28.61
C PHE A 264 9.93 -5.84 28.62
N SER A 265 9.02 -6.27 27.75
CA SER A 265 8.61 -7.69 27.66
C SER A 265 9.72 -8.59 27.12
N LEU A 266 10.62 -8.04 26.29
CA LEU A 266 11.76 -8.77 25.71
C LEU A 266 12.96 -8.92 26.67
N GLY A 267 12.90 -8.32 27.87
CA GLY A 267 13.98 -8.33 28.86
C GLY A 267 15.20 -7.50 28.44
N VAL A 268 16.29 -7.56 29.24
CA VAL A 268 17.46 -6.68 29.07
C VAL A 268 18.13 -6.84 27.70
N GLN A 269 18.28 -8.07 27.22
CA GLN A 269 18.90 -8.33 25.91
C GLN A 269 18.01 -7.84 24.75
N GLY A 270 16.70 -8.07 24.84
CA GLY A 270 15.75 -7.58 23.85
C GLY A 270 15.66 -6.05 23.82
N CYS A 271 15.69 -5.40 24.98
CA CYS A 271 15.80 -3.95 25.10
C CYS A 271 17.05 -3.41 24.38
N GLY A 272 18.22 -4.01 24.63
CA GLY A 272 19.47 -3.61 24.00
C GLY A 272 19.44 -3.78 22.47
N MET A 273 18.90 -4.89 22.00
CA MET A 273 18.75 -5.17 20.57
C MET A 273 17.77 -4.18 19.90
N LEU A 274 16.61 -3.93 20.50
CA LEU A 274 15.62 -2.98 19.95
C LEU A 274 16.17 -1.55 19.93
N ALA A 275 16.90 -1.15 21.00
CA ALA A 275 17.58 0.14 21.03
C ALA A 275 18.64 0.27 19.93
N TYR A 276 19.47 -0.76 19.72
CA TYR A 276 20.45 -0.78 18.63
C TYR A 276 19.77 -0.61 17.26
N ARG A 277 18.71 -1.36 16.97
CA ARG A 277 17.95 -1.26 15.72
C ARG A 277 17.34 0.11 15.54
N PHE A 278 16.77 0.67 16.60
CA PHE A 278 16.19 2.01 16.58
C PHE A 278 17.25 3.08 16.27
N PHE A 279 18.41 3.06 16.93
CA PHE A 279 19.47 4.03 16.64
C PHE A 279 20.10 3.83 15.26
N SER A 280 20.19 2.58 14.78
CA SER A 280 20.60 2.28 13.40
C SER A 280 19.61 2.89 12.40
N ALA A 281 18.31 2.68 12.58
CA ALA A 281 17.27 3.29 11.75
C ALA A 281 17.30 4.82 11.80
N LEU A 282 17.49 5.41 13.00
CA LEU A 282 17.65 6.85 13.16
C LEU A 282 18.86 7.39 12.39
N GLY A 283 20.00 6.70 12.44
CA GLY A 283 21.17 7.05 11.63
C GLY A 283 20.87 7.08 10.12
N ARG A 284 20.07 6.13 9.64
CA ARG A 284 19.63 6.07 8.23
C ARG A 284 18.63 7.17 7.88
N LEU A 285 17.71 7.51 8.80
CA LEU A 285 16.79 8.65 8.64
C LEU A 285 17.54 9.98 8.55
N VAL A 286 18.56 10.17 9.40
CA VAL A 286 19.44 11.34 9.32
C VAL A 286 20.24 11.33 8.01
N GLY A 287 20.69 10.16 7.56
CA GLY A 287 21.33 9.97 6.26
C GLY A 287 20.41 10.39 5.12
N ALA A 288 19.17 9.90 5.10
CA ALA A 288 18.17 10.24 4.10
C ALA A 288 17.87 11.75 4.06
N TRP A 289 17.80 12.41 5.24
CA TRP A 289 17.68 13.87 5.31
C TRP A 289 18.90 14.58 4.70
N ARG A 290 20.13 14.13 5.01
CA ARG A 290 21.36 14.71 4.44
C ARG A 290 21.43 14.54 2.93
N ASP A 291 20.99 13.39 2.42
CA ASP A 291 21.00 13.08 1.00
C ASP A 291 20.10 14.04 0.19
N GLN A 292 19.03 14.60 0.80
CA GLN A 292 18.20 15.65 0.20
C GLN A 292 18.95 16.97 -0.03
N LEU A 293 20.06 17.20 0.67
CA LEU A 293 20.91 18.39 0.52
C LEU A 293 21.96 18.23 -0.60
N SER A 294 22.00 17.08 -1.26
CA SER A 294 22.99 16.80 -2.32
C SER A 294 22.61 17.48 -3.64
N GLU A 295 23.61 17.75 -4.47
CA GLU A 295 23.44 18.33 -5.81
C GLU A 295 22.60 17.43 -6.74
N HIS A 296 22.66 16.11 -6.56
CA HIS A 296 21.88 15.15 -7.33
C HIS A 296 20.37 15.28 -7.11
N THR A 297 19.94 15.86 -5.99
CA THR A 297 18.52 16.11 -5.72
C THR A 297 17.89 17.04 -6.77
N ALA A 298 18.65 17.99 -7.30
CA ALA A 298 18.17 18.87 -8.36
C ALA A 298 17.84 18.11 -9.66
N GLN A 299 18.66 17.10 -10.02
CA GLN A 299 18.41 16.26 -11.19
C GLN A 299 17.16 15.39 -10.99
N ILE A 300 17.00 14.79 -9.80
CA ILE A 300 15.81 13.96 -9.46
C ILE A 300 14.54 14.82 -9.49
N LYS A 301 14.62 16.04 -8.97
CA LYS A 301 13.51 17.00 -9.04
C LYS A 301 13.15 17.35 -10.49
N ALA A 302 14.12 17.58 -11.34
CA ALA A 302 13.89 17.85 -12.77
C ALA A 302 13.24 16.67 -13.48
N GLU A 303 13.64 15.46 -13.16
CA GLU A 303 13.01 14.23 -13.67
C GLU A 303 11.57 14.10 -13.19
N HIS A 304 11.31 14.35 -11.90
CA HIS A 304 9.95 14.37 -11.35
C HIS A 304 9.05 15.38 -12.07
N GLU A 305 9.53 16.59 -12.31
CA GLU A 305 8.79 17.61 -13.06
C GLU A 305 8.54 17.20 -14.52
N HIS A 306 9.49 16.53 -15.14
CA HIS A 306 9.32 16.00 -16.49
C HIS A 306 8.23 14.91 -16.55
N GLU A 307 8.19 14.00 -15.58
CA GLU A 307 7.12 12.99 -15.47
C GLU A 307 5.75 13.63 -15.20
N LEU A 308 5.68 14.71 -14.40
CA LEU A 308 4.44 15.49 -14.23
C LEU A 308 3.92 16.04 -15.56
N GLN A 309 4.82 16.57 -16.41
CA GLN A 309 4.43 17.06 -17.74
C GLN A 309 3.90 15.93 -18.65
N LYS A 310 4.47 14.73 -18.58
CA LYS A 310 3.96 13.57 -19.31
C LYS A 310 2.55 13.19 -18.85
N ILE A 311 2.31 13.19 -17.54
CA ILE A 311 0.99 12.92 -16.96
C ILE A 311 -0.02 13.99 -17.43
N ALA A 312 0.36 15.27 -17.41
CA ALA A 312 -0.46 16.36 -17.93
C ALA A 312 -0.92 16.09 -19.38
N ALA A 313 0.03 15.69 -20.22
CA ALA A 313 -0.24 15.42 -21.63
C ALA A 313 -1.16 14.19 -21.81
N VAL A 314 -0.94 13.10 -21.06
CA VAL A 314 -1.73 11.86 -21.15
C VAL A 314 -3.17 12.09 -20.77
N PHE A 315 -3.42 12.77 -19.64
CA PHE A 315 -4.78 13.01 -19.13
C PHE A 315 -5.40 14.33 -19.59
N ARG A 316 -4.70 15.10 -20.42
CA ARG A 316 -5.12 16.44 -20.91
C ARG A 316 -5.48 17.38 -19.74
N LEU A 317 -4.64 17.38 -18.73
CA LEU A 317 -4.76 18.25 -17.56
C LEU A 317 -3.86 19.48 -17.72
N SER A 318 -4.26 20.61 -17.11
CA SER A 318 -3.37 21.76 -17.04
C SER A 318 -2.23 21.52 -16.05
N ASN A 319 -1.06 22.12 -16.31
CA ASN A 319 0.06 22.06 -15.37
C ASN A 319 -0.30 22.67 -14.00
N ASP A 320 -1.16 23.69 -14.00
CA ASP A 320 -1.62 24.35 -12.77
C ASP A 320 -2.48 23.41 -11.92
N ASN A 321 -3.37 22.62 -12.55
CA ASN A 321 -4.16 21.61 -11.84
C ASN A 321 -3.25 20.54 -11.22
N LEU A 322 -2.28 20.01 -11.98
CA LEU A 322 -1.33 19.04 -11.43
C LEU A 322 -0.49 19.58 -10.30
N ARG A 323 0.01 20.83 -10.41
CA ARG A 323 0.71 21.50 -9.32
C ARG A 323 -0.18 21.70 -8.10
N ALA A 324 -1.46 22.09 -8.30
CA ALA A 324 -2.40 22.19 -7.20
C ALA A 324 -2.64 20.84 -6.51
N MET A 325 -2.69 19.73 -7.28
CA MET A 325 -2.79 18.39 -6.72
C MET A 325 -1.55 18.01 -5.90
N THR A 326 -0.33 18.27 -6.41
CA THR A 326 0.91 17.97 -5.66
C THR A 326 1.07 18.81 -4.39
N GLN A 327 0.48 20.00 -4.34
CA GLN A 327 0.45 20.83 -3.13
C GLN A 327 -0.46 20.27 -2.01
N LEU A 328 -1.32 19.32 -2.33
CA LEU A 328 -2.13 18.62 -1.33
C LEU A 328 -1.36 17.54 -0.58
N TRP A 329 -0.22 17.09 -1.10
CA TRP A 329 0.60 16.05 -0.49
C TRP A 329 1.18 16.48 0.84
N ALA A 330 1.32 15.55 1.75
CA ALA A 330 2.00 15.78 3.01
C ALA A 330 3.50 16.04 2.78
N THR A 331 4.08 16.91 3.59
CA THR A 331 5.54 17.07 3.61
C THR A 331 6.16 15.83 4.26
N PRO A 332 7.03 15.08 3.56
CA PRO A 332 7.68 13.90 4.13
C PRO A 332 8.41 14.20 5.44
N VAL A 333 8.31 13.31 6.43
CA VAL A 333 8.98 13.46 7.72
C VAL A 333 10.49 13.69 7.56
N THR A 334 11.09 13.05 6.56
CA THR A 334 12.54 13.16 6.25
C THR A 334 12.97 14.51 5.65
N THR A 335 12.03 15.44 5.40
CA THR A 335 12.36 16.78 4.90
C THR A 335 13.11 17.63 5.94
N HIS A 336 12.77 17.49 7.21
CA HIS A 336 13.37 18.29 8.28
C HIS A 336 13.87 17.40 9.42
N LEU A 337 15.10 17.61 9.85
CA LEU A 337 15.71 16.86 10.95
C LEU A 337 14.85 16.92 12.24
N LEU A 338 14.29 18.10 12.54
CA LEU A 338 13.40 18.27 13.70
C LEU A 338 12.10 17.44 13.55
N SER A 339 11.59 17.26 12.33
CA SER A 339 10.42 16.40 12.08
C SER A 339 10.73 14.95 12.37
N ILE A 340 11.91 14.46 11.97
CA ILE A 340 12.38 13.10 12.31
C ILE A 340 12.40 12.92 13.84
N PHE A 341 13.08 13.82 14.56
CA PHE A 341 13.20 13.72 16.02
C PHE A 341 11.86 13.82 16.74
N ARG A 342 10.97 14.68 16.24
CA ARG A 342 9.61 14.78 16.74
C ARG A 342 8.80 13.50 16.51
N THR A 343 8.87 12.92 15.34
CA THR A 343 8.12 11.70 15.01
C THR A 343 8.54 10.52 15.87
N VAL A 344 9.84 10.40 16.17
CA VAL A 344 10.37 9.35 17.05
C VAL A 344 10.44 9.77 18.55
N PHE A 345 9.83 10.88 18.92
CA PHE A 345 9.74 11.38 20.30
C PHE A 345 11.08 11.74 20.97
N LEU A 346 12.16 11.91 20.23
CA LEU A 346 13.47 12.30 20.78
C LEU A 346 13.49 13.74 21.30
N ASP A 347 12.66 14.63 20.80
CA ASP A 347 12.48 15.98 21.31
C ASP A 347 11.90 15.99 22.72
N GLY A 348 10.89 15.14 22.99
CA GLY A 348 10.33 14.95 24.31
C GLY A 348 11.36 14.36 25.28
N LEU A 349 12.10 13.34 24.84
CA LEU A 349 13.18 12.75 25.64
C LEU A 349 14.27 13.77 25.97
N ALA A 350 14.72 14.55 24.98
CA ALA A 350 15.70 15.62 25.19
C ALA A 350 15.20 16.66 26.20
N LEU A 351 13.95 17.09 26.08
CA LEU A 351 13.33 18.02 27.04
C LEU A 351 13.30 17.44 28.45
N GLY A 352 12.96 16.15 28.59
CA GLY A 352 12.97 15.44 29.87
C GLY A 352 14.38 15.36 30.49
N ILE A 353 15.40 15.06 29.67
CA ILE A 353 16.80 15.02 30.12
C ILE A 353 17.25 16.41 30.57
N VAL A 354 16.96 17.46 29.80
CA VAL A 354 17.31 18.85 30.17
C VAL A 354 16.62 19.24 31.47
N ALA A 355 15.32 19.00 31.60
CA ALA A 355 14.58 19.30 32.83
C ALA A 355 15.12 18.54 34.04
N GLY A 356 15.40 17.23 33.90
CA GLY A 356 15.99 16.41 34.93
C GLY A 356 17.41 16.89 35.32
N SER A 357 18.24 17.27 34.35
CA SER A 357 19.57 17.82 34.56
C SER A 357 19.52 19.14 35.31
N VAL A 358 18.64 20.05 34.93
CA VAL A 358 18.45 21.34 35.63
C VAL A 358 18.02 21.10 37.06
N MET A 359 17.08 20.17 37.32
CA MET A 359 16.65 19.84 38.66
C MET A 359 17.79 19.24 39.52
N MET A 360 18.59 18.38 38.92
CA MET A 360 19.77 17.79 39.60
C MET A 360 20.77 18.90 40.00
N VAL A 361 21.06 19.83 39.08
CA VAL A 361 21.96 20.98 39.38
C VAL A 361 21.38 21.84 40.48
N LEU A 362 20.09 22.16 40.46
CA LEU A 362 19.44 22.93 41.54
C LEU A 362 19.48 22.23 42.88
N ALA A 363 19.39 20.90 42.94
CA ALA A 363 19.54 20.12 44.16
C ALA A 363 21.00 20.13 44.64
N LEU A 364 21.99 19.98 43.75
CA LEU A 364 23.42 20.07 44.08
C LEU A 364 23.82 21.45 44.59
N CYS A 365 23.21 22.52 44.06
CA CYS A 365 23.41 23.89 44.52
C CYS A 365 22.64 24.20 45.82
N GLY A 366 21.93 23.27 46.43
CA GLY A 366 21.15 23.48 47.65
C GLY A 366 19.90 24.35 47.48
N VAL A 367 19.53 24.69 46.25
CA VAL A 367 18.31 25.49 45.92
C VAL A 367 17.04 24.64 46.13
N VAL A 368 17.13 23.35 45.80
CA VAL A 368 16.02 22.39 45.99
C VAL A 368 16.46 21.31 46.97
N PRO A 369 15.66 21.01 48.01
CA PRO A 369 15.98 19.90 48.93
C PRO A 369 15.98 18.57 48.19
N TRP A 370 16.90 17.67 48.53
CA TRP A 370 17.02 16.33 47.92
C TRP A 370 15.73 15.51 48.04
N SER A 371 14.93 15.73 49.10
CA SER A 371 13.63 15.08 49.29
C SER A 371 12.62 15.40 48.21
N TRP A 372 12.78 16.52 47.50
CA TRP A 372 11.91 16.93 46.42
C TRP A 372 12.36 16.39 45.05
N LEU A 373 13.57 15.86 44.94
CA LEU A 373 14.09 15.39 43.66
C LEU A 373 13.21 14.30 43.05
N VAL A 374 12.79 13.30 43.84
CA VAL A 374 11.94 12.20 43.35
C VAL A 374 10.55 12.69 42.92
N PRO A 375 9.81 13.47 43.75
CA PRO A 375 8.53 14.04 43.32
C PRO A 375 8.63 14.89 42.03
N MET A 376 9.68 15.71 41.92
CA MET A 376 9.89 16.55 40.73
C MET A 376 10.25 15.72 39.49
N MET A 377 11.09 14.68 39.64
CA MET A 377 11.36 13.74 38.53
C MET A 377 10.11 13.02 38.06
N LEU A 378 9.24 12.58 39.01
CA LEU A 378 7.93 12.01 38.66
C LEU A 378 7.05 13.05 37.93
N GLY A 379 7.10 14.32 38.35
CA GLY A 379 6.44 15.41 37.66
C GLY A 379 6.93 15.60 36.21
N VAL A 380 8.25 15.51 35.97
CA VAL A 380 8.81 15.57 34.60
C VAL A 380 8.35 14.37 33.78
N VAL A 381 8.40 13.15 34.33
CA VAL A 381 7.91 11.94 33.66
C VAL A 381 6.43 12.08 33.30
N PHE A 382 5.63 12.57 34.24
CA PHE A 382 4.21 12.83 34.01
C PHE A 382 3.98 13.90 32.92
N ALA A 383 4.74 15.01 32.97
CA ALA A 383 4.69 16.05 31.93
C ALA A 383 5.07 15.51 30.55
N MET A 384 6.10 14.67 30.49
CA MET A 384 6.50 13.96 29.24
C MET A 384 5.38 13.04 28.75
N PHE A 385 4.72 12.31 29.65
CA PHE A 385 3.59 11.46 29.32
C PHE A 385 2.42 12.27 28.75
N VAL A 386 2.05 13.38 29.42
CA VAL A 386 1.00 14.29 28.93
C VAL A 386 1.39 14.90 27.58
N TYR A 387 2.65 15.33 27.45
CA TYR A 387 3.17 15.84 26.18
C TYR A 387 3.08 14.80 25.05
N ALA A 388 3.48 13.56 25.31
CA ALA A 388 3.35 12.47 24.33
C ALA A 388 1.90 12.20 23.95
N LYS A 389 0.98 12.21 24.93
CA LYS A 389 -0.46 12.03 24.66
C LYS A 389 -1.12 13.23 23.98
N SER A 390 -0.68 14.44 24.26
CA SER A 390 -1.23 15.66 23.64
C SER A 390 -0.78 15.83 22.18
N ARG A 391 0.25 15.11 21.75
CA ARG A 391 0.64 15.12 20.34
C ARG A 391 -0.48 14.51 19.52
N ARG A 392 -0.87 15.22 18.49
CA ARG A 392 -1.78 14.66 17.49
C ARG A 392 -1.11 13.41 16.92
N VAL A 393 -1.72 12.27 17.14
CA VAL A 393 -1.41 11.06 16.39
C VAL A 393 -1.62 11.44 14.93
N LEU A 394 -0.66 11.13 14.09
CA LEU A 394 -0.86 11.21 12.65
C LEU A 394 -2.08 10.33 12.35
N GLU A 395 -3.15 10.92 11.86
CA GLU A 395 -4.36 10.19 11.47
C GLU A 395 -4.41 10.11 9.95
N PRO A 396 -3.77 9.11 9.34
CA PRO A 396 -3.70 8.98 7.88
C PRO A 396 -5.10 8.98 7.25
N HIS A 397 -6.06 8.33 7.91
CA HIS A 397 -7.44 8.27 7.41
C HIS A 397 -8.08 9.66 7.25
N ALA A 398 -7.95 10.54 8.25
CA ALA A 398 -8.47 11.91 8.18
C ALA A 398 -7.71 12.74 7.13
N ALA A 399 -6.40 12.51 6.98
CA ALA A 399 -5.58 13.19 5.98
C ALA A 399 -5.99 12.79 4.55
N LEU A 400 -6.18 11.49 4.27
CA LEU A 400 -6.64 11.00 2.97
C LEU A 400 -8.03 11.55 2.62
N ARG A 401 -8.96 11.48 3.58
CA ARG A 401 -10.31 12.04 3.41
C ARG A 401 -10.28 13.53 3.07
N SER A 402 -9.47 14.30 3.78
CA SER A 402 -9.27 15.73 3.51
C SER A 402 -8.64 15.95 2.13
N GLY A 403 -7.65 15.14 1.76
CA GLY A 403 -7.04 15.14 0.42
C GLY A 403 -8.07 14.89 -0.67
N ALA A 404 -8.86 13.82 -0.53
CA ALA A 404 -9.93 13.46 -1.47
C ALA A 404 -10.97 14.59 -1.63
N SER A 405 -11.36 15.25 -0.52
CA SER A 405 -12.28 16.39 -0.56
C SER A 405 -11.72 17.57 -1.36
N LYS A 406 -10.42 17.87 -1.21
CA LYS A 406 -9.75 18.93 -1.99
C LYS A 406 -9.56 18.55 -3.45
N LEU A 407 -9.23 17.28 -3.73
CA LEU A 407 -9.15 16.75 -5.08
C LEU A 407 -10.49 16.84 -5.82
N ALA A 408 -11.61 16.62 -5.12
CA ALA A 408 -12.94 16.74 -5.71
C ALA A 408 -13.26 18.15 -6.23
N ALA A 409 -12.58 19.18 -5.70
CA ALA A 409 -12.68 20.54 -6.20
C ALA A 409 -11.78 20.80 -7.43
N LEU A 410 -10.73 19.99 -7.64
CA LEU A 410 -9.76 20.15 -8.71
C LEU A 410 -10.06 19.26 -9.92
N MET A 411 -10.63 18.08 -9.69
CA MET A 411 -10.78 17.02 -10.68
C MET A 411 -12.24 16.63 -10.86
N PRO A 412 -12.78 16.67 -12.10
CA PRO A 412 -14.14 16.20 -12.37
C PRO A 412 -14.20 14.67 -12.36
N ALA A 413 -14.44 14.09 -11.18
CA ALA A 413 -14.69 12.67 -10.97
C ALA A 413 -15.86 12.48 -9.99
N ARG A 414 -16.59 11.37 -10.14
CA ARG A 414 -17.66 10.99 -9.22
C ARG A 414 -17.14 10.18 -8.04
N TYR A 415 -16.15 9.33 -8.29
CA TYR A 415 -15.56 8.46 -7.28
C TYR A 415 -14.07 8.78 -7.11
N PHE A 416 -13.66 9.11 -5.88
CA PHE A 416 -12.28 9.30 -5.45
C PHE A 416 -11.88 8.10 -4.61
N VAL A 417 -11.06 7.22 -5.18
CA VAL A 417 -10.76 5.92 -4.60
C VAL A 417 -9.32 5.88 -4.14
N MET A 418 -9.10 5.45 -2.90
CA MET A 418 -7.80 5.30 -2.26
C MET A 418 -7.72 3.98 -1.48
N GLY A 419 -6.50 3.55 -1.11
CA GLY A 419 -6.16 2.47 -0.20
C GLY A 419 -5.43 2.99 1.03
N HIS A 420 -4.27 2.39 1.32
CA HIS A 420 -3.26 2.80 2.29
C HIS A 420 -3.64 2.69 3.77
N THR A 421 -4.83 3.08 4.17
CA THR A 421 -5.22 3.10 5.58
C THR A 421 -5.86 1.80 6.07
N HIS A 422 -6.00 0.80 5.20
CA HIS A 422 -6.59 -0.50 5.46
C HIS A 422 -8.03 -0.47 6.04
N ARG A 423 -8.67 0.69 6.00
CA ARG A 423 -10.00 0.90 6.56
C ARG A 423 -11.03 1.13 5.46
N ALA A 424 -11.83 0.11 5.17
CA ALA A 424 -12.88 0.19 4.16
C ALA A 424 -13.94 1.25 4.54
N VAL A 425 -14.16 2.21 3.64
CA VAL A 425 -15.10 3.30 3.84
C VAL A 425 -15.66 3.76 2.49
N MET A 426 -16.96 4.10 2.44
CA MET A 426 -17.58 4.77 1.30
C MET A 426 -18.41 5.93 1.82
N GLU A 427 -18.01 7.16 1.51
CA GLU A 427 -18.56 8.38 2.09
C GLU A 427 -18.80 9.44 1.03
N GLN A 428 -19.94 10.13 1.11
CA GLN A 428 -20.26 11.25 0.25
C GLN A 428 -19.48 12.49 0.67
N LEU A 429 -18.65 13.05 -0.20
CA LEU A 429 -17.91 14.29 0.03
C LEU A 429 -18.73 15.52 -0.37
N THR A 430 -19.38 15.45 -1.52
CA THR A 430 -20.25 16.49 -2.08
C THR A 430 -21.45 15.83 -2.75
N PRO A 431 -22.50 16.55 -3.15
CA PRO A 431 -23.63 15.95 -3.89
C PRO A 431 -23.22 15.16 -5.14
N THR A 432 -22.04 15.41 -5.70
CA THR A 432 -21.57 14.80 -6.95
C THR A 432 -20.30 13.95 -6.79
N ALA A 433 -19.66 13.95 -5.61
CA ALA A 433 -18.39 13.26 -5.37
C ALA A 433 -18.47 12.36 -4.14
N THR A 434 -17.99 11.12 -4.28
CA THR A 434 -17.93 10.10 -3.24
C THR A 434 -16.48 9.69 -3.02
N TYR A 435 -16.03 9.66 -1.77
CA TYR A 435 -14.77 9.07 -1.35
C TYR A 435 -14.94 7.59 -1.05
N VAL A 436 -14.01 6.78 -1.50
CA VAL A 436 -13.96 5.35 -1.20
C VAL A 436 -12.55 5.00 -0.76
N ASN A 437 -12.40 4.42 0.41
CA ASN A 437 -11.20 3.70 0.78
C ASN A 437 -11.48 2.20 0.67
N LEU A 438 -10.60 1.49 -0.03
CA LEU A 438 -10.82 0.11 -0.42
C LEU A 438 -10.62 -0.91 0.72
N GLY A 439 -10.09 -0.47 1.88
CA GLY A 439 -9.71 -1.41 2.93
C GLY A 439 -8.47 -2.21 2.56
N ASN A 440 -8.42 -3.49 2.95
CA ASN A 440 -7.28 -4.36 2.65
C ASN A 440 -7.70 -5.81 2.37
N TRP A 441 -6.73 -6.59 1.86
CA TRP A 441 -6.80 -8.04 1.64
C TRP A 441 -5.78 -8.80 2.48
N SER A 442 -4.83 -8.10 3.11
CA SER A 442 -3.84 -8.71 4.00
C SER A 442 -4.44 -8.99 5.37
N ALA A 443 -4.07 -10.11 5.98
CA ALA A 443 -4.35 -10.42 7.38
C ALA A 443 -3.16 -9.96 8.23
N ASP A 444 -3.40 -9.46 9.43
CA ASP A 444 -2.31 -9.32 10.39
C ASP A 444 -1.73 -10.69 10.71
N LEU A 445 -0.56 -10.94 10.15
CA LEU A 445 0.11 -12.23 10.26
C LEU A 445 0.65 -12.51 11.68
N LEU A 446 0.60 -11.53 12.58
CA LEU A 446 0.95 -11.71 14.00
C LEU A 446 -0.24 -12.05 14.88
N ASP A 447 -1.44 -11.63 14.51
CA ASP A 447 -2.66 -11.93 15.25
C ASP A 447 -3.36 -13.18 14.67
N GLU A 448 -2.92 -14.36 15.13
CA GLU A 448 -3.54 -15.63 14.74
C GLU A 448 -4.99 -15.79 15.23
N SER A 449 -5.41 -14.98 16.21
CA SER A 449 -6.77 -14.94 16.78
C SER A 449 -7.62 -13.80 16.24
N GLY A 450 -7.02 -12.90 15.43
CA GLY A 450 -7.68 -11.75 14.85
C GLY A 450 -8.77 -12.12 13.82
N PRO A 451 -9.66 -11.18 13.52
CA PRO A 451 -10.66 -11.41 12.49
C PRO A 451 -9.97 -11.65 11.13
N PRO A 452 -10.58 -12.45 10.25
CA PRO A 452 -10.05 -12.63 8.90
C PRO A 452 -9.97 -11.27 8.17
N ALA A 453 -9.06 -11.18 7.21
CA ALA A 453 -8.92 -9.99 6.37
C ALA A 453 -10.29 -9.54 5.82
N PRO A 454 -10.56 -8.23 5.79
CA PRO A 454 -11.87 -7.73 5.34
C PRO A 454 -12.17 -8.04 3.87
N CYS A 455 -11.16 -8.33 3.04
CA CYS A 455 -11.28 -8.72 1.62
C CYS A 455 -12.23 -7.83 0.84
N THR A 456 -12.07 -6.51 1.00
CA THR A 456 -12.99 -5.52 0.43
C THR A 456 -12.58 -5.09 -0.97
N HIS A 457 -13.56 -4.82 -1.81
CA HIS A 457 -13.37 -4.37 -3.19
C HIS A 457 -14.54 -3.50 -3.66
N LEU A 458 -14.27 -2.58 -4.58
CA LEU A 458 -15.28 -1.71 -5.18
C LEU A 458 -15.66 -2.23 -6.57
N VAL A 459 -16.94 -2.30 -6.82
CA VAL A 459 -17.50 -2.68 -8.12
C VAL A 459 -18.23 -1.49 -8.72
N ILE A 460 -17.86 -1.04 -9.92
CA ILE A 460 -18.57 0.01 -10.64
C ILE A 460 -19.10 -0.61 -11.94
N ARG A 461 -20.43 -0.60 -12.09
CA ARG A 461 -21.12 -1.09 -13.29
C ARG A 461 -21.83 0.03 -14.02
N HIS A 462 -21.78 -0.04 -15.33
CA HIS A 462 -22.59 0.82 -16.19
C HIS A 462 -23.94 0.16 -16.45
N GLY A 463 -25.01 0.81 -16.00
CA GLY A 463 -26.38 0.40 -16.26
C GLY A 463 -26.94 0.99 -17.58
N GLU A 464 -28.21 0.70 -17.85
CA GLU A 464 -28.92 1.28 -18.97
C GLU A 464 -29.02 2.81 -18.84
N GLY A 465 -28.98 3.51 -19.97
CA GLY A 465 -29.07 4.98 -20.02
C GLY A 465 -27.85 5.72 -19.49
N GLY A 466 -26.64 5.06 -19.37
CA GLY A 466 -25.39 5.69 -18.95
C GLY A 466 -25.30 5.94 -17.44
N LYS A 467 -26.23 5.44 -16.64
CA LYS A 467 -26.14 5.49 -15.17
C LYS A 467 -25.06 4.54 -14.68
N THR A 468 -24.25 4.99 -13.73
CA THR A 468 -23.24 4.15 -13.06
C THR A 468 -23.70 3.83 -11.63
N ALA A 469 -23.58 2.56 -11.25
CA ALA A 469 -23.74 2.10 -9.87
C ALA A 469 -22.40 1.67 -9.32
N ALA A 470 -22.08 2.11 -8.11
CA ALA A 470 -20.86 1.71 -7.40
C ALA A 470 -21.25 1.07 -6.06
N GLU A 471 -20.64 -0.06 -5.75
CA GLU A 471 -20.90 -0.84 -4.55
C GLU A 471 -19.56 -1.27 -3.93
N LEU A 472 -19.36 -0.93 -2.66
CA LEU A 472 -18.26 -1.48 -1.87
C LEU A 472 -18.72 -2.84 -1.33
N CYS A 473 -17.99 -3.88 -1.68
CA CYS A 473 -18.32 -5.26 -1.34
C CYS A 473 -17.22 -5.89 -0.49
N ARG A 474 -17.60 -6.90 0.30
CA ARG A 474 -16.69 -7.84 0.96
C ARG A 474 -16.77 -9.18 0.25
N TRP A 475 -15.62 -9.79 -0.02
CA TRP A 475 -15.56 -11.16 -0.51
C TRP A 475 -15.56 -12.13 0.65
N GLN A 476 -16.54 -12.99 0.73
CA GLN A 476 -16.66 -13.99 1.78
C GLN A 476 -17.37 -15.24 1.25
N ASP A 477 -16.83 -16.42 1.56
CA ASP A 477 -17.42 -17.73 1.25
C ASP A 477 -17.84 -17.89 -0.23
N GLY A 478 -17.03 -17.33 -1.15
CA GLY A 478 -17.26 -17.46 -2.59
C GLY A 478 -18.29 -16.48 -3.18
N HIS A 479 -18.74 -15.48 -2.43
CA HIS A 479 -19.68 -14.47 -2.92
C HIS A 479 -19.29 -13.04 -2.47
N ALA A 480 -19.80 -12.05 -3.20
CA ALA A 480 -19.63 -10.64 -2.88
C ALA A 480 -20.83 -10.15 -2.05
N ALA A 481 -20.60 -9.83 -0.79
CA ALA A 481 -21.60 -9.22 0.08
C ALA A 481 -21.41 -7.71 0.11
N ARG A 482 -22.49 -6.94 -0.02
CA ARG A 482 -22.43 -5.47 0.04
C ARG A 482 -22.08 -4.99 1.45
N VAL A 483 -21.10 -4.08 1.55
CA VAL A 483 -20.80 -3.38 2.81
C VAL A 483 -21.81 -2.25 2.96
N SER A 484 -22.61 -2.26 4.06
CA SER A 484 -23.55 -1.17 4.32
C SER A 484 -22.79 0.13 4.59
N ALA A 485 -23.31 1.25 4.08
CA ALA A 485 -22.79 2.56 4.41
C ALA A 485 -22.87 2.78 5.94
N ARG A 486 -21.83 3.37 6.51
CA ARG A 486 -21.60 3.53 7.95
C ARG A 486 -22.67 4.39 8.62
N ASP A 487 -23.07 4.00 9.82
CA ASP A 487 -23.75 4.85 10.78
C ASP A 487 -22.79 5.91 11.35
N GLU A 488 -23.24 7.16 11.52
CA GLU A 488 -22.41 8.32 11.94
C GLU A 488 -21.80 8.21 13.35
N SER A 489 -22.15 7.16 14.10
CA SER A 489 -21.72 6.94 15.49
C SER A 489 -20.35 6.29 15.66
N GLY A 490 -19.66 5.92 14.59
CA GLY A 490 -18.24 5.53 14.68
C GLY A 490 -17.93 4.13 15.19
N ASN A 491 -18.89 3.27 15.47
CA ASN A 491 -18.67 1.90 15.92
C ASN A 491 -18.43 0.94 14.75
N ASP A 492 -17.44 0.04 14.90
CA ASP A 492 -16.98 -0.93 13.91
C ASP A 492 -17.95 -2.10 13.63
N ALA A 493 -19.24 -1.84 13.54
CA ALA A 493 -20.22 -2.81 13.11
C ALA A 493 -20.31 -2.79 11.57
N LEU A 494 -19.44 -3.49 10.89
CA LEU A 494 -19.64 -3.90 9.50
C LEU A 494 -20.80 -4.89 9.48
N SER A 495 -22.02 -4.38 9.38
CA SER A 495 -23.18 -5.24 9.16
C SER A 495 -23.21 -5.64 7.69
N VAL A 496 -23.04 -6.91 7.43
CA VAL A 496 -23.28 -7.53 6.12
C VAL A 496 -24.77 -7.74 5.98
N ASN A 497 -25.44 -6.98 5.11
CA ASN A 497 -26.82 -7.28 4.73
C ASN A 497 -26.81 -8.38 3.67
N ASP A 498 -27.32 -9.53 4.05
CA ASP A 498 -27.40 -10.77 3.24
C ASP A 498 -28.43 -10.70 2.09
N ASP A 499 -29.17 -9.59 1.96
CA ASP A 499 -30.37 -9.49 1.13
C ASP A 499 -30.14 -9.04 -0.35
N THR A 500 -28.90 -8.98 -0.84
CA THR A 500 -28.70 -8.60 -2.25
C THR A 500 -27.85 -9.62 -3.01
N ASN A 501 -28.37 -10.84 -3.15
CA ASN A 501 -28.00 -11.71 -4.26
C ASN A 501 -28.49 -10.99 -5.56
N PRO A 502 -27.65 -10.54 -6.49
CA PRO A 502 -28.12 -10.09 -7.79
C PRO A 502 -28.77 -11.30 -8.44
N ARG A 503 -30.08 -11.25 -8.60
CA ARG A 503 -30.86 -12.30 -9.23
C ARG A 503 -30.13 -12.79 -10.48
N ALA A 504 -29.61 -14.00 -10.42
CA ALA A 504 -29.29 -14.75 -11.62
C ALA A 504 -30.53 -14.70 -12.51
N PRO A 505 -30.40 -14.52 -13.84
CA PRO A 505 -31.56 -14.61 -14.72
C PRO A 505 -32.21 -15.96 -14.46
N VAL A 506 -33.50 -15.94 -14.10
CA VAL A 506 -34.31 -17.14 -13.95
C VAL A 506 -34.35 -17.79 -15.32
N VAL A 507 -33.50 -18.78 -15.54
CA VAL A 507 -33.67 -19.70 -16.65
C VAL A 507 -34.91 -20.53 -16.30
N SER A 508 -36.04 -20.17 -16.88
CA SER A 508 -37.26 -20.97 -16.82
C SER A 508 -36.94 -22.35 -17.36
N ALA A 509 -37.03 -23.36 -16.50
CA ALA A 509 -36.93 -24.74 -16.92
C ALA A 509 -37.98 -25.03 -18.02
N PRO A 510 -37.65 -25.78 -19.07
CA PRO A 510 -38.62 -26.15 -20.09
C PRO A 510 -39.72 -26.96 -19.44
N SER A 511 -40.96 -26.52 -19.67
CA SER A 511 -42.21 -27.20 -19.30
C SER A 511 -42.15 -28.67 -19.71
N ALA A 512 -42.31 -29.58 -18.74
CA ALA A 512 -42.45 -30.99 -19.00
C ALA A 512 -43.67 -31.25 -19.90
N ALA A 513 -43.46 -31.94 -21.01
CA ALA A 513 -44.51 -32.40 -21.88
C ALA A 513 -45.45 -33.39 -21.16
N PRO A 514 -46.78 -33.41 -21.43
CA PRO A 514 -47.68 -34.33 -20.76
C PRO A 514 -47.46 -35.78 -21.21
N PRO A 515 -47.80 -36.78 -20.40
CA PRO A 515 -47.59 -38.19 -20.73
C PRO A 515 -48.56 -38.62 -21.82
N ILE A 516 -48.02 -39.34 -22.79
CA ILE A 516 -48.83 -40.05 -23.82
C ILE A 516 -49.41 -41.28 -23.11
N VAL A 517 -50.78 -41.30 -23.12
CA VAL A 517 -51.57 -42.47 -22.73
C VAL A 517 -51.76 -43.35 -23.95
N SER A 518 -51.31 -44.56 -23.95
CA SER A 518 -51.93 -45.82 -24.35
C SER A 518 -50.91 -46.96 -24.44
#